data_3bcd35231f3bcb05cf6b8b0c97177526
#
_entry.id   3bcd35231f3bcb05cf6b8b0c97177526
#
_cell.length_a   1.000
_cell.length_b   1.000
_cell.length_c   1.000
_cell.angle_alpha   90.00
_cell.angle_beta   90.00
_cell.angle_gamma   90.00
#
_symmetry.space_group_name_H-M   'P 1'
#
loop_
_entity.id
_entity.type
_entity.pdbx_description
1 polymer ?
#
loop_
_entity_poly.entity_id
_entity_poly.type
_entity_poly.pdbx_seq_one_letter_code
_entity_poly.pdbx_strand_id
1 'polypeptide(L)'
;RRQRQMCIRDRGTSGAVMQSVFGNPLAEPGVIGVSSGAAVGACLSIVLNLQFFGIFTTPAFAFVGALAATALVYFLSRSSGRAKVLSMILTGIAVTAVANAIIAFLMFIADTTSRDQIVFWQMGSLNGSTWKAVASVWPVILIGLVACFVMASSLDVLALGERAAQHSGVNVERLRAVSIAATALLTGAAVAYAGIIAFIGLIIPHLLRMILGPSNRVLLPASALGGALLIALSDLGARTLVPFADLPIGIFTALVGGPTFFVLLRRSLGQGGGAS
;
A
#
# COMPACT_ATOMS: atom_id res chain seq x y z
N ARG A 1 -13.94 -1.25 17.73
CA ARG A 1 -12.52 -1.65 17.69
C ARG A 1 -12.22 -2.73 16.63
N ARG A 2 -13.00 -3.82 16.51
CA ARG A 2 -12.78 -4.89 15.50
C ARG A 2 -12.95 -4.43 14.05
N GLN A 3 -13.82 -3.47 13.77
CA GLN A 3 -14.09 -2.92 12.44
C GLN A 3 -12.84 -2.29 11.79
N ARG A 4 -12.07 -1.54 12.58
CA ARG A 4 -10.90 -0.78 12.13
C ARG A 4 -9.73 -1.69 11.76
N GLN A 5 -9.62 -2.84 12.44
CA GLN A 5 -8.54 -3.81 12.21
C GLN A 5 -8.70 -4.57 10.90
N MET A 6 -9.94 -4.80 10.43
CA MET A 6 -10.18 -5.58 9.22
C MET A 6 -9.76 -4.85 7.93
N CYS A 7 -10.01 -3.54 7.82
CA CYS A 7 -9.66 -2.78 6.61
C CYS A 7 -8.14 -2.58 6.38
N ILE A 8 -7.28 -3.03 7.30
CA ILE A 8 -5.88 -2.62 7.32
C ILE A 8 -4.91 -3.80 7.45
N ARG A 9 -5.42 -5.01 7.71
CA ARG A 9 -4.64 -6.27 7.64
C ARG A 9 -3.83 -6.40 6.35
N ASP A 10 -4.31 -5.78 5.30
CA ASP A 10 -3.93 -6.00 3.92
C ASP A 10 -2.67 -5.26 3.50
N ARG A 11 -2.32 -4.17 4.19
CA ARG A 11 -1.11 -3.40 3.86
C ARG A 11 0.17 -4.14 4.20
N GLY A 12 0.20 -4.93 5.28
CA GLY A 12 1.32 -5.79 5.61
C GLY A 12 1.53 -6.86 4.55
N THR A 13 0.45 -7.53 4.15
CA THR A 13 0.50 -8.58 3.12
C THR A 13 0.90 -8.01 1.76
N SER A 14 0.30 -6.90 1.33
CA SER A 14 0.65 -6.25 0.05
C SER A 14 2.12 -5.81 0.00
N GLY A 15 2.65 -5.31 1.12
CA GLY A 15 4.07 -4.99 1.27
C GLY A 15 4.96 -6.22 1.12
N ALA A 16 4.63 -7.33 1.79
CA ALA A 16 5.38 -8.58 1.70
C ALA A 16 5.42 -9.13 0.26
N VAL A 17 4.29 -9.07 -0.45
CA VAL A 17 4.20 -9.45 -1.88
C VAL A 17 5.09 -8.56 -2.74
N MET A 18 5.03 -7.23 -2.55
CA MET A 18 5.85 -6.29 -3.33
C MET A 18 7.34 -6.51 -3.10
N GLN A 19 7.76 -6.74 -1.84
CA GLN A 19 9.14 -7.04 -1.51
C GLN A 19 9.63 -8.32 -2.20
N SER A 20 8.77 -9.34 -2.28
CA SER A 20 9.10 -10.60 -2.95
C SER A 20 9.15 -10.47 -4.47
N VAL A 21 8.20 -9.76 -5.08
CA VAL A 21 8.14 -9.54 -6.53
C VAL A 21 9.29 -8.67 -7.04
N PHE A 22 9.68 -7.67 -6.24
CA PHE A 22 10.75 -6.74 -6.61
C PHE A 22 12.14 -7.24 -6.20
N GLY A 23 12.22 -8.32 -5.40
CA GLY A 23 13.48 -8.79 -4.84
C GLY A 23 14.17 -7.74 -3.97
N ASN A 24 13.39 -6.82 -3.39
CA ASN A 24 13.88 -5.70 -2.60
C ASN A 24 13.10 -5.62 -1.28
N PRO A 25 13.74 -5.82 -0.12
CA PRO A 25 13.09 -5.78 1.19
C PRO A 25 12.54 -4.40 1.57
N LEU A 26 12.88 -3.37 0.80
CA LEU A 26 12.41 -2.00 1.00
C LEU A 26 11.32 -1.59 0.01
N ALA A 27 10.81 -2.53 -0.80
CA ALA A 27 9.71 -2.24 -1.72
C ALA A 27 8.41 -2.03 -0.94
N GLU A 28 7.67 -1.00 -1.34
CA GLU A 28 6.38 -0.62 -0.77
C GLU A 28 5.33 -0.49 -1.89
N PRO A 29 4.05 -0.83 -1.65
CA PRO A 29 2.98 -0.67 -2.64
C PRO A 29 2.84 0.74 -3.23
N GLY A 30 3.21 1.77 -2.48
CA GLY A 30 3.20 3.16 -2.94
C GLY A 30 4.07 3.43 -4.17
N VAL A 31 5.15 2.66 -4.35
CA VAL A 31 6.09 2.81 -5.46
C VAL A 31 5.43 2.58 -6.83
N ILE A 32 4.37 1.78 -6.90
CA ILE A 32 3.61 1.54 -8.15
C ILE A 32 2.42 2.49 -8.32
N GLY A 33 2.40 3.63 -7.62
CA GLY A 33 1.43 4.70 -7.84
C GLY A 33 0.05 4.49 -7.20
N VAL A 34 -0.17 3.43 -6.42
CA VAL A 34 -1.47 3.12 -5.78
C VAL A 34 -1.95 4.29 -4.92
N SER A 35 -1.10 4.79 -4.02
CA SER A 35 -1.47 5.85 -3.06
C SER A 35 -1.67 7.20 -3.75
N SER A 36 -0.82 7.55 -4.72
CA SER A 36 -0.94 8.80 -5.46
C SER A 36 -2.17 8.81 -6.37
N GLY A 37 -2.48 7.70 -7.02
CA GLY A 37 -3.71 7.55 -7.81
C GLY A 37 -4.97 7.64 -6.94
N ALA A 38 -4.96 6.99 -5.77
CA ALA A 38 -6.05 7.11 -4.79
C ALA A 38 -6.27 8.57 -4.37
N ALA A 39 -5.18 9.30 -4.11
CA ALA A 39 -5.26 10.71 -3.72
C ALA A 39 -5.87 11.58 -4.83
N VAL A 40 -5.48 11.38 -6.09
CA VAL A 40 -6.10 12.08 -7.22
C VAL A 40 -7.60 11.81 -7.28
N GLY A 41 -8.01 10.53 -7.18
CA GLY A 41 -9.43 10.15 -7.20
C GLY A 41 -10.22 10.79 -6.05
N ALA A 42 -9.69 10.75 -4.82
CA ALA A 42 -10.31 11.38 -3.67
C ALA A 42 -10.42 12.90 -3.83
N CYS A 43 -9.33 13.56 -4.24
CA CYS A 43 -9.31 15.01 -4.45
C CYS A 43 -10.32 15.44 -5.52
N LEU A 44 -10.42 14.72 -6.63
CA LEU A 44 -11.43 14.98 -7.67
C LEU A 44 -12.84 14.90 -7.11
N SER A 45 -13.15 13.85 -6.34
CA SER A 45 -14.47 13.69 -5.72
C SER A 45 -14.80 14.83 -4.76
N ILE A 46 -13.83 15.26 -3.95
CA ILE A 46 -14.02 16.33 -2.95
C ILE A 46 -14.19 17.69 -3.62
N VAL A 47 -13.28 18.06 -4.54
CA VAL A 47 -13.29 19.38 -5.18
C VAL A 47 -14.52 19.58 -6.07
N LEU A 48 -14.93 18.52 -6.79
CA LEU A 48 -16.13 18.56 -7.63
C LEU A 48 -17.43 18.28 -6.86
N ASN A 49 -17.35 18.11 -5.54
CA ASN A 49 -18.49 17.82 -4.65
C ASN A 49 -19.39 16.68 -5.18
N LEU A 50 -18.75 15.60 -5.66
CA LEU A 50 -19.47 14.47 -6.24
C LEU A 50 -20.16 13.65 -5.15
N GLN A 51 -21.45 13.31 -5.37
CA GLN A 51 -22.26 12.57 -4.37
C GLN A 51 -23.03 11.38 -4.98
N PHE A 52 -22.53 10.78 -6.07
CA PHE A 52 -23.23 9.68 -6.78
C PHE A 52 -23.60 8.51 -5.87
N PHE A 53 -22.76 8.17 -4.91
CA PHE A 53 -22.95 7.06 -3.97
C PHE A 53 -23.01 7.54 -2.50
N GLY A 54 -23.37 8.81 -2.27
CA GLY A 54 -23.36 9.41 -0.95
C GLY A 54 -21.97 9.32 -0.29
N ILE A 55 -21.90 8.81 0.94
CA ILE A 55 -20.64 8.69 1.71
C ILE A 55 -19.60 7.75 1.07
N PHE A 56 -19.99 6.91 0.12
CA PHE A 56 -19.09 5.99 -0.58
C PHE A 56 -18.47 6.59 -1.85
N THR A 57 -18.86 7.80 -2.26
CA THR A 57 -18.37 8.41 -3.49
C THR A 57 -16.86 8.64 -3.45
N THR A 58 -16.34 9.31 -2.42
CA THR A 58 -14.89 9.56 -2.28
C THR A 58 -14.09 8.26 -2.17
N PRO A 59 -14.47 7.25 -1.35
CA PRO A 59 -13.82 5.95 -1.37
C PRO A 59 -13.84 5.26 -2.74
N ALA A 60 -14.95 5.31 -3.47
CA ALA A 60 -15.03 4.70 -4.80
C ALA A 60 -14.09 5.37 -5.81
N PHE A 61 -14.06 6.69 -5.85
CA PHE A 61 -13.13 7.45 -6.70
C PHE A 61 -11.67 7.22 -6.32
N ALA A 62 -11.36 7.17 -5.04
CA ALA A 62 -10.02 6.85 -4.56
C ALA A 62 -9.60 5.43 -4.98
N PHE A 63 -10.49 4.44 -4.84
CA PHE A 63 -10.22 3.06 -5.24
C PHE A 63 -9.99 2.94 -6.76
N VAL A 64 -10.84 3.54 -7.57
CA VAL A 64 -10.70 3.57 -9.03
C VAL A 64 -9.40 4.28 -9.44
N GLY A 65 -9.09 5.42 -8.82
CA GLY A 65 -7.83 6.14 -9.04
C GLY A 65 -6.59 5.31 -8.70
N ALA A 66 -6.63 4.54 -7.60
CA ALA A 66 -5.57 3.61 -7.22
C ALA A 66 -5.33 2.54 -8.29
N LEU A 67 -6.39 1.90 -8.76
CA LEU A 67 -6.33 0.87 -9.80
C LEU A 67 -5.86 1.45 -11.14
N ALA A 68 -6.38 2.60 -11.53
CA ALA A 68 -6.01 3.27 -12.78
C ALA A 68 -4.53 3.66 -12.79
N ALA A 69 -4.01 4.26 -11.72
CA ALA A 69 -2.60 4.63 -11.62
C ALA A 69 -1.70 3.39 -11.65
N THR A 70 -2.06 2.33 -10.92
CA THR A 70 -1.29 1.08 -10.92
C THR A 70 -1.31 0.41 -12.29
N ALA A 71 -2.46 0.36 -12.96
CA ALA A 71 -2.57 -0.16 -14.31
C ALA A 71 -1.71 0.67 -15.28
N LEU A 72 -1.75 1.99 -15.19
CA LEU A 72 -0.93 2.89 -16.00
C LEU A 72 0.57 2.60 -15.79
N VAL A 73 1.03 2.50 -14.54
CA VAL A 73 2.42 2.16 -14.21
C VAL A 73 2.80 0.80 -14.79
N TYR A 74 1.95 -0.21 -14.63
CA TYR A 74 2.20 -1.56 -15.16
C TYR A 74 2.31 -1.56 -16.69
N PHE A 75 1.38 -0.94 -17.40
CA PHE A 75 1.38 -0.92 -18.86
C PHE A 75 2.53 -0.09 -19.45
N LEU A 76 2.82 1.08 -18.89
CA LEU A 76 3.92 1.93 -19.33
C LEU A 76 5.30 1.32 -19.00
N SER A 77 5.42 0.49 -17.97
CA SER A 77 6.69 -0.16 -17.60
C SER A 77 7.04 -1.38 -18.45
N ARG A 78 6.14 -1.82 -19.33
CA ARG A 78 6.37 -2.99 -20.21
C ARG A 78 7.28 -2.59 -21.36
N SER A 79 8.39 -3.32 -21.50
CA SER A 79 9.30 -3.23 -22.63
C SER A 79 9.46 -4.61 -23.25
N SER A 80 9.24 -4.73 -24.55
CA SER A 80 9.28 -6.02 -25.28
C SER A 80 8.35 -7.08 -24.66
N GLY A 81 7.16 -6.67 -24.20
CA GLY A 81 6.15 -7.55 -23.64
C GLY A 81 6.38 -7.95 -22.17
N ARG A 82 7.47 -7.53 -21.54
CA ARG A 82 7.81 -7.87 -20.15
C ARG A 82 7.88 -6.63 -19.27
N ALA A 83 7.29 -6.73 -18.06
CA ALA A 83 7.41 -5.67 -17.06
C ALA A 83 8.71 -5.84 -16.27
N LYS A 84 9.63 -4.88 -16.40
CA LYS A 84 10.90 -4.86 -15.65
C LYS A 84 10.72 -4.08 -14.36
N VAL A 85 11.24 -4.62 -13.25
CA VAL A 85 11.13 -4.00 -11.90
C VAL A 85 11.64 -2.57 -11.89
N LEU A 86 12.83 -2.32 -12.46
CA LEU A 86 13.40 -0.97 -12.52
C LEU A 86 12.50 -0.01 -13.31
N SER A 87 11.98 -0.44 -14.46
CA SER A 87 11.06 0.38 -15.27
C SER A 87 9.78 0.70 -14.49
N MET A 88 9.26 -0.25 -13.71
CA MET A 88 8.08 -0.04 -12.88
C MET A 88 8.33 1.01 -11.79
N ILE A 89 9.48 0.96 -11.12
CA ILE A 89 9.86 1.95 -10.11
C ILE A 89 9.97 3.34 -10.74
N LEU A 90 10.70 3.48 -11.84
CA LEU A 90 10.87 4.77 -12.51
C LEU A 90 9.55 5.34 -13.04
N THR A 91 8.72 4.48 -13.65
CA THR A 91 7.39 4.87 -14.12
C THR A 91 6.47 5.25 -12.96
N GLY A 92 6.55 4.52 -11.84
CA GLY A 92 5.80 4.84 -10.63
C GLY A 92 6.17 6.21 -10.05
N ILE A 93 7.46 6.54 -10.03
CA ILE A 93 7.94 7.88 -9.61
C ILE A 93 7.37 8.96 -10.55
N ALA A 94 7.43 8.75 -11.87
CA ALA A 94 6.90 9.69 -12.85
C ALA A 94 5.38 9.89 -12.71
N VAL A 95 4.61 8.80 -12.58
CA VAL A 95 3.16 8.86 -12.37
C VAL A 95 2.82 9.54 -11.06
N THR A 96 3.59 9.29 -9.99
CA THR A 96 3.41 9.98 -8.70
C THR A 96 3.69 11.48 -8.81
N ALA A 97 4.72 11.89 -9.57
CA ALA A 97 5.00 13.32 -9.80
C ALA A 97 3.85 14.01 -10.53
N VAL A 98 3.30 13.39 -11.58
CA VAL A 98 2.12 13.90 -12.30
C VAL A 98 0.89 13.94 -11.38
N ALA A 99 0.65 12.90 -10.59
CA ALA A 99 -0.46 12.85 -9.63
C ALA A 99 -0.35 13.98 -8.61
N ASN A 100 0.85 14.24 -8.07
CA ASN A 100 1.07 15.35 -7.14
C ASN A 100 0.81 16.73 -7.78
N ALA A 101 1.18 16.90 -9.05
CA ALA A 101 0.86 18.13 -9.78
C ALA A 101 -0.66 18.32 -9.96
N ILE A 102 -1.40 17.23 -10.27
CA ILE A 102 -2.86 17.27 -10.36
C ILE A 102 -3.48 17.60 -9.00
N ILE A 103 -3.01 16.99 -7.91
CA ILE A 103 -3.48 17.26 -6.56
C ILE A 103 -3.23 18.74 -6.19
N ALA A 104 -2.03 19.25 -6.47
CA ALA A 104 -1.68 20.65 -6.22
C ALA A 104 -2.60 21.61 -7.00
N PHE A 105 -2.90 21.30 -8.26
CA PHE A 105 -3.85 22.08 -9.07
C PHE A 105 -5.26 22.03 -8.51
N LEU A 106 -5.75 20.85 -8.11
CA LEU A 106 -7.06 20.69 -7.49
C LEU A 106 -7.15 21.47 -6.17
N MET A 107 -6.11 21.43 -5.34
CA MET A 107 -6.03 22.24 -4.11
C MET A 107 -6.01 23.73 -4.38
N PHE A 108 -5.40 24.18 -5.49
CA PHE A 108 -5.36 25.58 -5.87
C PHE A 108 -6.75 26.13 -6.21
N ILE A 109 -7.55 25.36 -6.94
CA ILE A 109 -8.92 25.78 -7.35
C ILE A 109 -9.99 25.48 -6.29
N ALA A 110 -9.68 24.66 -5.28
CA ALA A 110 -10.61 24.25 -4.24
C ALA A 110 -10.96 25.42 -3.30
N ASP A 111 -12.17 25.42 -2.77
CA ASP A 111 -12.58 26.26 -1.64
C ASP A 111 -11.89 25.81 -0.33
N THR A 112 -11.97 26.64 0.71
CA THR A 112 -11.29 26.36 1.99
C THR A 112 -11.76 25.05 2.61
N THR A 113 -13.05 24.76 2.59
CA THR A 113 -13.62 23.53 3.16
C THR A 113 -13.11 22.29 2.45
N SER A 114 -13.09 22.31 1.12
CA SER A 114 -12.56 21.20 0.30
C SER A 114 -11.05 20.99 0.52
N ARG A 115 -10.28 22.08 0.67
CA ARG A 115 -8.85 21.99 0.99
C ARG A 115 -8.62 21.29 2.33
N ASP A 116 -9.35 21.67 3.36
CA ASP A 116 -9.24 21.06 4.67
C ASP A 116 -9.62 19.57 4.60
N GLN A 117 -10.69 19.21 3.89
CA GLN A 117 -11.08 17.81 3.68
C GLN A 117 -9.99 17.01 2.98
N ILE A 118 -9.35 17.55 1.93
CA ILE A 118 -8.24 16.91 1.21
C ILE A 118 -7.06 16.68 2.15
N VAL A 119 -6.67 17.67 2.93
CA VAL A 119 -5.56 17.57 3.89
C VAL A 119 -5.84 16.49 4.92
N PHE A 120 -7.03 16.50 5.54
CA PHE A 120 -7.42 15.47 6.50
C PHE A 120 -7.47 14.08 5.87
N TRP A 121 -8.00 13.95 4.65
CA TRP A 121 -8.05 12.66 3.95
C TRP A 121 -6.62 12.14 3.66
N GLN A 122 -5.71 13.01 3.22
CA GLN A 122 -4.31 12.62 2.95
C GLN A 122 -3.55 12.20 4.23
N MET A 123 -3.86 12.79 5.37
CA MET A 123 -3.24 12.44 6.65
C MET A 123 -3.63 11.04 7.14
N GLY A 124 -4.70 10.47 6.59
CA GLY A 124 -5.21 9.16 6.94
C GLY A 124 -5.83 9.10 8.34
N SER A 125 -7.02 8.55 8.41
CA SER A 125 -7.76 8.40 9.68
C SER A 125 -8.62 7.13 9.65
N LEU A 126 -8.75 6.48 10.81
CA LEU A 126 -9.71 5.41 11.03
C LEU A 126 -10.95 5.88 11.79
N ASN A 127 -11.02 7.18 12.06
CA ASN A 127 -12.17 7.74 12.75
C ASN A 127 -13.41 7.67 11.86
N GLY A 128 -14.58 7.46 12.43
CA GLY A 128 -15.81 7.34 11.67
C GLY A 128 -16.02 6.04 10.87
N SER A 129 -15.14 5.02 11.00
CA SER A 129 -15.34 3.73 10.35
C SER A 129 -16.68 3.09 10.74
N THR A 130 -17.51 2.72 9.76
CA THR A 130 -18.83 2.10 9.95
C THR A 130 -18.83 0.64 9.50
N TRP A 131 -19.78 -0.18 10.01
CA TRP A 131 -19.94 -1.55 9.53
C TRP A 131 -20.31 -1.62 8.05
N LYS A 132 -21.01 -0.61 7.51
CA LYS A 132 -21.31 -0.49 6.07
C LYS A 132 -20.05 -0.35 5.24
N ALA A 133 -19.09 0.48 5.69
CA ALA A 133 -17.79 0.64 5.03
C ALA A 133 -16.99 -0.68 5.06
N VAL A 134 -16.97 -1.39 6.19
CA VAL A 134 -16.31 -2.70 6.28
C VAL A 134 -16.95 -3.71 5.33
N ALA A 135 -18.27 -3.80 5.30
CA ALA A 135 -18.99 -4.73 4.43
C ALA A 135 -18.75 -4.45 2.94
N SER A 136 -18.60 -3.18 2.54
CA SER A 136 -18.31 -2.83 1.14
C SER A 136 -16.90 -3.19 0.70
N VAL A 137 -15.93 -3.12 1.61
CA VAL A 137 -14.51 -3.38 1.31
C VAL A 137 -14.12 -4.84 1.48
N TRP A 138 -14.79 -5.56 2.37
CA TRP A 138 -14.45 -6.95 2.73
C TRP A 138 -14.32 -7.91 1.54
N PRO A 139 -15.23 -7.92 0.53
CA PRO A 139 -15.09 -8.83 -0.59
C PRO A 139 -13.81 -8.59 -1.41
N VAL A 140 -13.46 -7.32 -1.63
CA VAL A 140 -12.24 -6.93 -2.37
C VAL A 140 -10.98 -7.38 -1.63
N ILE A 141 -10.95 -7.16 -0.33
CA ILE A 141 -9.87 -7.59 0.56
C ILE A 141 -9.72 -9.11 0.53
N LEU A 142 -10.81 -9.85 0.65
CA LEU A 142 -10.77 -11.32 0.63
C LEU A 142 -10.21 -11.84 -0.69
N ILE A 143 -10.64 -11.30 -1.83
CA ILE A 143 -10.11 -11.67 -3.15
C ILE A 143 -8.61 -11.40 -3.22
N GLY A 144 -8.15 -10.22 -2.79
CA GLY A 144 -6.74 -9.85 -2.78
C GLY A 144 -5.90 -10.76 -1.89
N LEU A 145 -6.37 -11.07 -0.66
CA LEU A 145 -5.68 -11.97 0.26
C LEU A 145 -5.59 -13.40 -0.28
N VAL A 146 -6.68 -13.95 -0.79
CA VAL A 146 -6.70 -15.28 -1.40
C VAL A 146 -5.70 -15.35 -2.55
N ALA A 147 -5.69 -14.34 -3.43
CA ALA A 147 -4.71 -14.26 -4.52
C ALA A 147 -3.27 -14.26 -3.99
N CYS A 148 -2.97 -13.46 -2.95
CA CYS A 148 -1.65 -13.41 -2.33
C CYS A 148 -1.24 -14.76 -1.73
N PHE A 149 -2.13 -15.43 -0.99
CA PHE A 149 -1.81 -16.71 -0.34
C PHE A 149 -1.64 -17.85 -1.35
N VAL A 150 -2.43 -17.88 -2.41
CA VAL A 150 -2.26 -18.87 -3.51
C VAL A 150 -0.91 -18.69 -4.20
N MET A 151 -0.42 -17.45 -4.34
CA MET A 151 0.87 -17.17 -4.96
C MET A 151 2.08 -17.36 -4.04
N ALA A 152 1.89 -17.60 -2.74
CA ALA A 152 2.98 -17.64 -1.75
C ALA A 152 4.13 -18.59 -2.15
N SER A 153 3.80 -19.79 -2.61
CA SER A 153 4.78 -20.77 -3.06
C SER A 153 5.55 -20.33 -4.31
N SER A 154 4.86 -19.72 -5.27
CA SER A 154 5.49 -19.22 -6.49
C SER A 154 6.40 -18.01 -6.19
N LEU A 155 6.05 -17.20 -5.19
CA LEU A 155 6.90 -16.12 -4.71
C LEU A 155 8.16 -16.61 -4.01
N ASP A 156 8.08 -17.76 -3.28
CA ASP A 156 9.27 -18.38 -2.69
C ASP A 156 10.23 -18.90 -3.78
N VAL A 157 9.70 -19.47 -4.86
CA VAL A 157 10.52 -19.88 -6.00
C VAL A 157 11.12 -18.68 -6.74
N LEU A 158 10.36 -17.59 -6.89
CA LEU A 158 10.86 -16.34 -7.51
C LEU A 158 12.00 -15.71 -6.69
N ALA A 159 12.01 -15.87 -5.38
CA ALA A 159 13.10 -15.40 -4.51
C ALA A 159 14.46 -16.07 -4.81
N LEU A 160 14.47 -17.25 -5.44
CA LEU A 160 15.68 -17.92 -5.92
C LEU A 160 16.21 -17.35 -7.26
N GLY A 161 15.49 -16.39 -7.84
CA GLY A 161 15.80 -15.72 -9.09
C GLY A 161 14.87 -16.08 -10.24
N GLU A 162 14.74 -15.16 -11.21
CA GLU A 162 13.80 -15.31 -12.34
C GLU A 162 14.08 -16.54 -13.20
N ARG A 163 15.38 -16.85 -13.44
CA ARG A 163 15.77 -18.03 -14.23
C ARG A 163 15.40 -19.34 -13.51
N ALA A 164 15.66 -19.41 -12.21
CA ALA A 164 15.29 -20.59 -11.41
C ALA A 164 13.77 -20.78 -11.38
N ALA A 165 13.00 -19.70 -11.24
CA ALA A 165 11.55 -19.74 -11.27
C ALA A 165 11.01 -20.24 -12.63
N GLN A 166 11.56 -19.78 -13.75
CA GLN A 166 11.18 -20.22 -15.08
C GLN A 166 11.47 -21.71 -15.29
N HIS A 167 12.65 -22.20 -14.87
CA HIS A 167 13.02 -23.63 -14.95
C HIS A 167 12.11 -24.51 -14.08
N SER A 168 11.58 -23.96 -12.98
CA SER A 168 10.61 -24.65 -12.12
C SER A 168 9.16 -24.58 -12.64
N GLY A 169 8.94 -24.05 -13.85
CA GLY A 169 7.63 -23.97 -14.48
C GLY A 169 6.79 -22.75 -14.04
N VAL A 170 7.34 -21.82 -13.25
CA VAL A 170 6.61 -20.60 -12.83
C VAL A 170 6.64 -19.57 -13.96
N ASN A 171 5.45 -19.16 -14.41
CA ASN A 171 5.33 -18.03 -15.33
C ASN A 171 5.53 -16.71 -14.57
N VAL A 172 6.76 -16.21 -14.59
CA VAL A 172 7.19 -15.01 -13.83
C VAL A 172 6.38 -13.77 -14.21
N GLU A 173 6.06 -13.59 -15.51
CA GLU A 173 5.30 -12.43 -15.97
C GLU A 173 3.86 -12.46 -15.43
N ARG A 174 3.22 -13.63 -15.50
CA ARG A 174 1.87 -13.81 -14.95
C ARG A 174 1.86 -13.65 -13.42
N LEU A 175 2.86 -14.22 -12.74
CA LEU A 175 3.02 -14.07 -11.29
C LEU A 175 3.15 -12.60 -10.91
N ARG A 176 4.00 -11.84 -11.62
CA ARG A 176 4.19 -10.40 -11.41
C ARG A 176 2.90 -9.61 -11.64
N ALA A 177 2.21 -9.86 -12.75
CA ALA A 177 0.96 -9.19 -13.08
C ALA A 177 -0.12 -9.41 -12.01
N VAL A 178 -0.33 -10.67 -11.59
CA VAL A 178 -1.33 -11.03 -10.57
C VAL A 178 -0.94 -10.46 -9.20
N SER A 179 0.35 -10.48 -8.86
CA SER A 179 0.85 -9.88 -7.60
C SER A 179 0.61 -8.38 -7.54
N ILE A 180 0.86 -7.66 -8.63
CA ILE A 180 0.62 -6.22 -8.73
C ILE A 180 -0.88 -5.93 -8.63
N ALA A 181 -1.72 -6.69 -9.33
CA ALA A 181 -3.17 -6.54 -9.26
C ALA A 181 -3.71 -6.80 -7.85
N ALA A 182 -3.26 -7.89 -7.19
CA ALA A 182 -3.64 -8.21 -5.82
C ALA A 182 -3.18 -7.11 -4.84
N THR A 183 -1.95 -6.61 -5.00
CA THR A 183 -1.42 -5.48 -4.21
C THR A 183 -2.24 -4.21 -4.42
N ALA A 184 -2.61 -3.89 -5.66
CA ALA A 184 -3.44 -2.73 -5.98
C ALA A 184 -4.84 -2.83 -5.37
N LEU A 185 -5.46 -4.03 -5.42
CA LEU A 185 -6.75 -4.29 -4.79
C LEU A 185 -6.68 -4.09 -3.27
N LEU A 186 -5.70 -4.73 -2.60
CA LEU A 186 -5.54 -4.64 -1.14
C LEU A 186 -5.23 -3.21 -0.70
N THR A 187 -4.18 -2.62 -1.27
CA THR A 187 -3.73 -1.28 -0.87
C THR A 187 -4.74 -0.21 -1.30
N GLY A 188 -5.29 -0.30 -2.50
CA GLY A 188 -6.32 0.63 -3.00
C GLY A 188 -7.57 0.62 -2.14
N ALA A 189 -8.06 -0.57 -1.76
CA ALA A 189 -9.19 -0.72 -0.86
C ALA A 189 -8.91 -0.10 0.54
N ALA A 190 -7.72 -0.36 1.09
CA ALA A 190 -7.32 0.20 2.38
C ALA A 190 -7.16 1.73 2.32
N VAL A 191 -6.51 2.26 1.27
CA VAL A 191 -6.33 3.73 1.10
C VAL A 191 -7.65 4.43 0.89
N ALA A 192 -8.56 3.86 0.12
CA ALA A 192 -9.85 4.45 -0.19
C ALA A 192 -10.66 4.83 1.07
N TYR A 193 -10.58 4.02 2.11
CA TYR A 193 -11.33 4.23 3.35
C TYR A 193 -10.52 4.84 4.50
N ALA A 194 -9.22 4.55 4.56
CA ALA A 194 -8.37 4.99 5.67
C ALA A 194 -7.47 6.17 5.31
N GLY A 195 -7.46 6.60 4.05
CA GLY A 195 -6.50 7.58 3.55
C GLY A 195 -5.09 7.02 3.45
N ILE A 196 -4.11 7.89 3.28
CA ILE A 196 -2.71 7.50 3.10
C ILE A 196 -2.08 7.22 4.47
N ILE A 197 -1.71 5.97 4.71
CA ILE A 197 -0.95 5.55 5.89
C ILE A 197 0.36 4.94 5.39
N ALA A 198 1.48 5.58 5.63
CA ALA A 198 2.79 5.14 5.15
C ALA A 198 3.46 4.09 6.06
N PHE A 199 4.52 3.47 5.57
CA PHE A 199 5.47 2.61 6.29
C PHE A 199 4.99 1.24 6.76
N ILE A 200 3.70 0.96 6.86
CA ILE A 200 3.21 -0.33 7.39
C ILE A 200 3.58 -1.49 6.47
N GLY A 201 3.35 -1.32 5.17
CA GLY A 201 3.72 -2.31 4.16
C GLY A 201 5.23 -2.50 3.99
N LEU A 202 6.03 -1.59 4.52
CA LEU A 202 7.48 -1.64 4.46
C LEU A 202 8.05 -2.30 5.72
N ILE A 203 7.68 -1.82 6.89
CA ILE A 203 8.30 -2.18 8.17
C ILE A 203 7.89 -3.59 8.60
N ILE A 204 6.59 -3.89 8.59
CA ILE A 204 6.09 -5.15 9.14
C ILE A 204 6.65 -6.36 8.40
N PRO A 205 6.57 -6.48 7.06
CA PRO A 205 7.13 -7.63 6.37
C PRO A 205 8.65 -7.74 6.54
N HIS A 206 9.34 -6.60 6.57
CA HIS A 206 10.79 -6.59 6.74
C HIS A 206 11.20 -7.13 8.12
N LEU A 207 10.57 -6.65 9.21
CA LEU A 207 10.84 -7.13 10.57
C LEU A 207 10.48 -8.62 10.72
N LEU A 208 9.33 -9.03 10.18
CA LEU A 208 8.90 -10.42 10.26
C LEU A 208 9.80 -11.34 9.45
N ARG A 209 10.33 -10.90 8.32
CA ARG A 209 11.30 -11.65 7.53
C ARG A 209 12.60 -11.91 8.30
N MET A 210 13.04 -10.96 9.12
CA MET A 210 14.22 -11.13 10.00
C MET A 210 13.99 -12.15 11.12
N ILE A 211 12.74 -12.30 11.58
CA ILE A 211 12.38 -13.18 12.72
C ILE A 211 11.94 -14.57 12.23
N LEU A 212 11.07 -14.63 11.22
CA LEU A 212 10.42 -15.85 10.74
C LEU A 212 11.11 -16.47 9.52
N GLY A 213 12.09 -15.76 8.94
CA GLY A 213 12.78 -16.20 7.72
C GLY A 213 12.08 -15.73 6.43
N PRO A 214 12.64 -16.12 5.26
CA PRO A 214 12.26 -15.57 3.97
C PRO A 214 11.00 -16.21 3.33
N SER A 215 10.46 -17.30 3.89
CA SER A 215 9.35 -18.04 3.29
C SER A 215 8.05 -17.22 3.27
N ASN A 216 7.52 -16.97 2.08
CA ASN A 216 6.27 -16.22 1.89
C ASN A 216 5.04 -16.97 2.43
N ARG A 217 5.08 -18.30 2.53
CA ARG A 217 3.98 -19.08 3.11
C ARG A 217 3.70 -18.70 4.56
N VAL A 218 4.75 -18.38 5.33
CA VAL A 218 4.64 -17.94 6.73
C VAL A 218 4.56 -16.42 6.80
N LEU A 219 5.35 -15.73 5.97
CA LEU A 219 5.50 -14.28 6.00
C LEU A 219 4.20 -13.55 5.65
N LEU A 220 3.44 -14.01 4.64
CA LEU A 220 2.21 -13.32 4.21
C LEU A 220 1.14 -13.31 5.30
N PRO A 221 0.75 -14.46 5.93
CA PRO A 221 -0.22 -14.43 7.02
C PRO A 221 0.32 -13.71 8.26
N ALA A 222 1.60 -13.85 8.58
CA ALA A 222 2.22 -13.13 9.69
C ALA A 222 2.20 -11.61 9.44
N SER A 223 2.46 -11.17 8.21
CA SER A 223 2.41 -9.74 7.83
C SER A 223 0.99 -9.17 7.89
N ALA A 224 -0.03 -9.97 7.58
CA ALA A 224 -1.43 -9.59 7.77
C ALA A 224 -1.73 -9.31 9.25
N LEU A 225 -1.32 -10.22 10.14
CA LEU A 225 -1.52 -10.09 11.59
C LEU A 225 -0.68 -8.95 12.18
N GLY A 226 0.59 -8.87 11.80
CA GLY A 226 1.50 -7.82 12.25
C GLY A 226 1.08 -6.42 11.81
N GLY A 227 0.59 -6.28 10.56
CA GLY A 227 0.02 -5.04 10.07
C GLY A 227 -1.22 -4.62 10.85
N ALA A 228 -2.13 -5.56 11.13
CA ALA A 228 -3.31 -5.30 11.96
C ALA A 228 -2.94 -4.86 13.38
N LEU A 229 -1.95 -5.53 13.99
CA LEU A 229 -1.48 -5.19 15.34
C LEU A 229 -0.82 -3.79 15.37
N LEU A 230 0.08 -3.50 14.42
CA LEU A 230 0.75 -2.19 14.38
C LEU A 230 -0.25 -1.05 14.26
N ILE A 231 -1.26 -1.19 13.40
CA ILE A 231 -2.27 -0.15 13.25
C ILE A 231 -3.15 -0.02 14.47
N ALA A 232 -3.52 -1.15 15.11
CA ALA A 232 -4.29 -1.08 16.35
C ALA A 232 -3.53 -0.34 17.46
N LEU A 233 -2.22 -0.57 17.56
CA LEU A 233 -1.34 0.15 18.48
C LEU A 233 -1.18 1.63 18.08
N SER A 234 -1.05 1.92 16.78
CA SER A 234 -0.97 3.29 16.28
C SER A 234 -2.27 4.08 16.50
N ASP A 235 -3.44 3.45 16.28
CA ASP A 235 -4.75 4.07 16.58
C ASP A 235 -4.91 4.33 18.10
N LEU A 236 -4.46 3.39 18.93
CA LEU A 236 -4.46 3.57 20.37
C LEU A 236 -3.54 4.73 20.79
N GLY A 237 -2.31 4.75 20.26
CA GLY A 237 -1.34 5.82 20.54
C GLY A 237 -1.84 7.19 20.06
N ALA A 238 -2.37 7.28 18.84
CA ALA A 238 -2.88 8.52 18.28
C ALA A 238 -4.03 9.12 19.12
N ARG A 239 -4.84 8.29 19.77
CA ARG A 239 -5.96 8.73 20.63
C ARG A 239 -5.57 9.05 22.06
N THR A 240 -4.46 8.48 22.56
CA THR A 240 -4.05 8.65 23.95
C THR A 240 -3.00 9.73 24.15
N LEU A 241 -2.21 10.03 23.10
CA LEU A 241 -1.10 10.99 23.20
C LEU A 241 -1.55 12.46 23.20
N VAL A 242 -2.65 12.77 22.51
CA VAL A 242 -3.15 14.16 22.46
C VAL A 242 -4.56 14.18 23.01
N PRO A 243 -4.76 14.67 24.26
CA PRO A 243 -6.09 14.86 24.84
C PRO A 243 -6.91 15.83 23.97
N PHE A 244 -8.17 15.48 23.72
CA PHE A 244 -9.14 16.31 22.99
C PHE A 244 -8.87 16.54 21.50
N ALA A 245 -7.88 15.87 20.89
CA ALA A 245 -7.64 15.92 19.44
C ALA A 245 -7.55 14.53 18.84
N ASP A 246 -8.31 14.29 17.77
CA ASP A 246 -8.17 13.07 16.96
C ASP A 246 -6.95 13.20 16.04
N LEU A 247 -5.77 12.80 16.52
CA LEU A 247 -4.55 12.83 15.72
C LEU A 247 -4.68 11.86 14.53
N PRO A 248 -4.45 12.31 13.28
CA PRO A 248 -4.44 11.41 12.13
C PRO A 248 -3.39 10.33 12.29
N ILE A 249 -3.77 9.06 12.05
CA ILE A 249 -2.89 7.90 12.25
C ILE A 249 -1.67 7.96 11.35
N GLY A 250 -1.80 8.52 10.14
CA GLY A 250 -0.69 8.68 9.21
C GLY A 250 0.47 9.49 9.77
N ILE A 251 0.20 10.52 10.57
CA ILE A 251 1.25 11.29 11.26
C ILE A 251 2.00 10.38 12.25
N PHE A 252 1.26 9.63 13.07
CA PHE A 252 1.87 8.73 14.05
C PHE A 252 2.71 7.63 13.38
N THR A 253 2.18 7.00 12.33
CA THR A 253 2.92 5.96 11.59
C THR A 253 4.14 6.51 10.88
N ALA A 254 4.11 7.76 10.39
CA ALA A 254 5.27 8.41 9.77
C ALA A 254 6.33 8.76 10.79
N LEU A 255 5.95 9.29 11.97
CA LEU A 255 6.89 9.63 13.06
C LEU A 255 7.62 8.40 13.61
N VAL A 256 6.94 7.27 13.72
CA VAL A 256 7.56 6.01 14.18
C VAL A 256 8.24 5.28 13.02
N GLY A 257 7.62 5.29 11.85
CA GLY A 257 8.06 4.57 10.68
C GLY A 257 9.32 5.12 10.04
N GLY A 258 9.44 6.44 9.92
CA GLY A 258 10.60 7.08 9.32
C GLY A 258 11.91 6.75 10.03
N PRO A 259 12.05 7.00 11.34
CA PRO A 259 13.24 6.63 12.10
C PRO A 259 13.52 5.12 12.08
N THR A 260 12.49 4.29 12.21
CA THR A 260 12.63 2.83 12.14
C THR A 260 13.19 2.40 10.79
N PHE A 261 12.66 2.96 9.70
CA PHE A 261 13.16 2.70 8.35
C PHE A 261 14.63 3.11 8.18
N PHE A 262 15.01 4.28 8.70
CA PHE A 262 16.40 4.75 8.65
C PHE A 262 17.37 3.80 9.36
N VAL A 263 16.99 3.30 10.54
CA VAL A 263 17.79 2.32 11.29
C VAL A 263 17.91 1.00 10.52
N LEU A 264 16.81 0.51 9.94
CA LEU A 264 16.79 -0.72 9.13
C LEU A 264 17.66 -0.59 7.89
N LEU A 265 17.56 0.55 7.18
CA LEU A 265 18.38 0.84 6.00
C LEU A 265 19.87 0.83 6.35
N ARG A 266 20.28 1.50 7.44
CA ARG A 266 21.66 1.53 7.87
C ARG A 266 22.21 0.14 8.23
N ARG A 267 21.41 -0.71 8.86
CA ARG A 267 21.79 -2.10 9.16
C ARG A 267 21.95 -2.95 7.89
N SER A 268 21.05 -2.79 6.94
CA SER A 268 21.08 -3.49 5.66
C SER A 268 22.33 -3.10 4.83
N LEU A 269 22.70 -1.84 4.80
CA LEU A 269 23.90 -1.36 4.11
C LEU A 269 25.20 -1.82 4.81
N GLY A 270 25.20 -1.90 6.14
CA GLY A 270 26.36 -2.37 6.92
C GLY A 270 26.66 -3.85 6.74
N GLN A 271 25.66 -4.69 6.44
CA GLN A 271 25.85 -6.12 6.18
C GLN A 271 26.28 -6.42 4.73
N GLY A 272 26.02 -5.52 3.78
CA GLY A 272 26.47 -5.67 2.38
C GLY A 272 27.92 -5.24 2.11
N GLY A 273 28.57 -4.54 3.03
CA GLY A 273 29.95 -4.03 2.90
C GLY A 273 31.05 -4.99 3.35
N GLY A 274 30.72 -6.17 3.82
CA GLY A 274 31.69 -7.16 4.33
C GLY A 274 32.04 -8.32 3.38
N ALA A 275 31.55 -8.29 2.13
CA ALA A 275 31.80 -9.32 1.11
C ALA A 275 32.36 -8.69 -0.18
N SER A 276 33.52 -8.03 -0.07
CA SER A 276 34.34 -7.62 -1.22
C SER A 276 35.78 -8.09 -1.01
#